data_a60b5cb1faaeb354476367044d245af7
#
_entry.id   a60b5cb1faaeb354476367044d245af7
#
_cell.length_a   1.000
_cell.length_b   1.000
_cell.length_c   1.000
_cell.angle_alpha   90.00
_cell.angle_beta   90.00
_cell.angle_gamma   90.00
#
_symmetry.space_group_name_H-M   'P 1'
#
loop_
_entity.id
_entity.type
_entity.pdbx_description
1 polymer ?
#
loop_
_entity_poly.entity_id
_entity_poly.type
_entity_poly.pdbx_seq_one_letter_code
_entity_poly.pdbx_strand_id
1 'polypeptide(L)'
;PIAHAAARTKDPVQQGKIAMVGTFLDTMVICTMTALVILTVTGDFVYNEAGETIGYAWLAGLEGIQVTQASYQSAFPFGDWYIAIILAFFAFTTILGWSYYGERAIAFLGGEGLVVPFRLAWVAMVFVGSFQQVDVIWRLGGIANAAMAAPHLIALIFLSGMVFKITKEHDAKIKAG
;
A
#
# COMPACT_ATOMS: atom_id res chain seq x y z
N PRO A 1 -10.24 -6.99 -4.01
CA PRO A 1 -11.35 -7.99 -4.07
C PRO A 1 -11.04 -9.26 -3.27
N ILE A 2 -9.82 -9.79 -3.36
CA ILE A 2 -9.41 -11.05 -2.70
C ILE A 2 -9.51 -10.93 -1.16
N ALA A 3 -9.07 -9.82 -0.58
CA ALA A 3 -9.17 -9.56 0.86
C ALA A 3 -10.64 -9.46 1.31
N HIS A 4 -11.49 -8.82 0.50
CA HIS A 4 -12.89 -8.65 0.82
C HIS A 4 -13.71 -9.94 0.69
N ALA A 5 -13.23 -10.94 -0.06
CA ALA A 5 -13.85 -12.27 -0.12
C ALA A 5 -13.80 -13.00 1.25
N ALA A 6 -12.85 -12.66 2.13
CA ALA A 6 -12.76 -13.21 3.48
C ALA A 6 -13.57 -12.42 4.53
N ALA A 7 -14.30 -11.37 4.14
CA ALA A 7 -15.09 -10.56 5.05
C ALA A 7 -16.25 -11.37 5.65
N ARG A 8 -16.56 -11.09 6.92
CA ARG A 8 -17.65 -11.79 7.63
C ARG A 8 -19.03 -11.25 7.28
N THR A 9 -19.14 -10.06 6.69
CA THR A 9 -20.41 -9.49 6.27
C THR A 9 -21.00 -10.27 5.09
N LYS A 10 -22.31 -10.48 5.11
CA LYS A 10 -23.05 -11.10 3.99
C LYS A 10 -23.53 -10.08 2.97
N ASP A 11 -23.43 -8.79 3.28
CA ASP A 11 -23.88 -7.69 2.43
C ASP A 11 -22.70 -7.07 1.68
N PRO A 12 -22.62 -7.25 0.35
CA PRO A 12 -21.53 -6.72 -0.46
C PRO A 12 -21.51 -5.19 -0.49
N VAL A 13 -22.64 -4.51 -0.35
CA VAL A 13 -22.71 -3.04 -0.33
C VAL A 13 -22.12 -2.48 0.96
N GLN A 14 -22.42 -3.11 2.11
CA GLN A 14 -21.79 -2.75 3.39
C GLN A 14 -20.27 -2.92 3.33
N GLN A 15 -19.79 -4.06 2.81
CA GLN A 15 -18.36 -4.28 2.67
C GLN A 15 -17.71 -3.25 1.73
N GLY A 16 -18.37 -2.90 0.65
CA GLY A 16 -17.91 -1.84 -0.25
C GLY A 16 -17.79 -0.48 0.43
N LYS A 17 -18.78 -0.09 1.25
CA LYS A 17 -18.73 1.16 2.04
C LYS A 17 -17.57 1.17 3.04
N ILE A 18 -17.33 0.06 3.75
CA ILE A 18 -16.20 -0.07 4.68
C ILE A 18 -14.86 0.07 3.92
N ALA A 19 -14.74 -0.59 2.78
CA ALA A 19 -13.54 -0.49 1.93
C ALA A 19 -13.29 0.95 1.45
N MET A 20 -14.33 1.65 1.04
CA MET A 20 -14.23 3.06 0.61
C MET A 20 -13.75 3.97 1.75
N VAL A 21 -14.29 3.80 2.96
CA VAL A 21 -13.86 4.59 4.13
C VAL A 21 -12.41 4.27 4.48
N GLY A 22 -12.01 3.00 4.47
CA GLY A 22 -10.62 2.60 4.71
C GLY A 22 -9.65 3.23 3.71
N THR A 23 -9.94 3.13 2.42
CA THR A 23 -9.13 3.75 1.35
C THR A 23 -9.09 5.27 1.46
N PHE A 24 -10.21 5.91 1.80
CA PHE A 24 -10.26 7.36 2.01
C PHE A 24 -9.35 7.79 3.16
N LEU A 25 -9.44 7.12 4.31
CA LEU A 25 -8.60 7.43 5.48
C LEU A 25 -7.12 7.22 5.17
N ASP A 26 -6.76 6.12 4.52
CA ASP A 26 -5.38 5.82 4.16
C ASP A 26 -4.84 6.84 3.15
N THR A 27 -5.51 7.01 2.02
CA THR A 27 -4.99 7.81 0.91
C THR A 27 -5.18 9.30 1.12
N MET A 28 -6.38 9.75 1.56
CA MET A 28 -6.66 11.18 1.67
C MET A 28 -6.21 11.77 3.00
N VAL A 29 -6.24 11.02 4.09
CA VAL A 29 -5.85 11.55 5.40
C VAL A 29 -4.37 11.25 5.67
N ILE A 30 -3.97 9.99 5.74
CA ILE A 30 -2.61 9.61 6.15
C ILE A 30 -1.55 10.06 5.13
N CYS A 31 -1.77 9.82 3.84
CA CYS A 31 -0.81 10.27 2.82
C CYS A 31 -0.71 11.79 2.74
N THR A 32 -1.82 12.53 2.91
CA THR A 32 -1.79 14.00 2.95
C THR A 32 -1.03 14.51 4.17
N MET A 33 -1.24 13.91 5.35
CA MET A 33 -0.48 14.26 6.56
C MET A 33 1.03 14.06 6.35
N THR A 34 1.43 12.93 5.79
CA THR A 34 2.84 12.64 5.47
C THR A 34 3.41 13.65 4.47
N ALA A 35 2.66 13.96 3.42
CA ALA A 35 3.07 14.96 2.42
C ALA A 35 3.22 16.35 3.05
N LEU A 36 2.31 16.76 3.92
CA LEU A 36 2.39 18.04 4.61
C LEU A 36 3.65 18.10 5.52
N VAL A 37 3.96 17.04 6.25
CA VAL A 37 5.19 16.99 7.06
C VAL A 37 6.41 17.18 6.17
N ILE A 38 6.51 16.44 5.06
CA ILE A 38 7.64 16.55 4.12
C ILE A 38 7.78 17.97 3.56
N LEU A 39 6.67 18.61 3.22
CA LEU A 39 6.67 19.91 2.55
C LEU A 39 6.84 21.10 3.50
N THR A 40 6.40 20.99 4.76
CA THR A 40 6.34 22.12 5.69
C THR A 40 7.42 22.11 6.76
N VAL A 41 7.93 20.93 7.12
CA VAL A 41 8.95 20.84 8.18
C VAL A 41 10.30 21.26 7.64
N THR A 42 10.92 22.20 8.35
CA THR A 42 12.28 22.68 8.10
C THR A 42 13.22 22.17 9.19
N GLY A 43 14.47 21.90 8.83
CA GLY A 43 15.47 21.48 9.83
C GLY A 43 16.87 22.00 9.45
N ASP A 44 17.59 22.44 10.48
CA ASP A 44 18.95 22.99 10.33
C ASP A 44 20.01 21.91 10.02
N PHE A 45 19.62 20.64 10.02
CA PHE A 45 20.51 19.49 9.79
C PHE A 45 20.25 18.77 8.47
N VAL A 46 19.49 19.37 7.58
CA VAL A 46 19.34 18.85 6.20
C VAL A 46 20.40 19.52 5.32
N TYR A 47 21.43 18.75 4.96
CA TYR A 47 22.56 19.22 4.16
C TYR A 47 22.50 18.65 2.75
N ASN A 48 22.96 19.43 1.76
CA ASN A 48 23.23 18.93 0.42
C ASN A 48 24.60 18.21 0.37
N GLU A 49 24.96 17.68 -0.81
CA GLU A 49 26.26 17.02 -1.01
C GLU A 49 27.46 17.98 -0.82
N ALA A 50 27.25 19.28 -0.92
CA ALA A 50 28.24 20.30 -0.68
C ALA A 50 28.36 20.72 0.80
N GLY A 51 27.52 20.13 1.69
CA GLY A 51 27.52 20.45 3.11
C GLY A 51 26.78 21.74 3.47
N GLU A 52 25.99 22.30 2.57
CA GLU A 52 25.18 23.49 2.81
C GLU A 52 23.82 23.10 3.41
N THR A 53 23.32 23.87 4.37
CA THR A 53 21.99 23.67 4.95
C THR A 53 20.90 24.02 3.95
N ILE A 54 20.03 23.07 3.62
CA ILE A 54 18.97 23.24 2.62
C ILE A 54 17.64 23.65 3.26
N GLY A 55 17.44 23.36 4.53
CA GLY A 55 16.23 23.71 5.28
C GLY A 55 15.05 22.76 5.06
N TYR A 56 14.90 22.12 3.89
CA TYR A 56 13.84 21.17 3.60
C TYR A 56 14.41 19.83 3.12
N ALA A 57 13.92 18.73 3.69
CA ALA A 57 14.41 17.39 3.35
C ALA A 57 14.20 17.03 1.87
N TRP A 58 13.13 17.51 1.24
CA TRP A 58 12.84 17.25 -0.17
C TRP A 58 13.75 17.98 -1.15
N LEU A 59 14.52 18.98 -0.70
CA LEU A 59 15.55 19.69 -1.48
C LEU A 59 16.93 19.02 -1.40
N ALA A 60 17.12 18.06 -0.50
CA ALA A 60 18.42 17.45 -0.23
C ALA A 60 18.87 16.40 -1.25
N GLY A 61 18.11 16.18 -2.31
CA GLY A 61 18.39 15.09 -3.26
C GLY A 61 18.12 13.70 -2.69
N LEU A 62 17.44 13.60 -1.53
CA LEU A 62 17.04 12.35 -0.92
C LEU A 62 15.88 11.72 -1.68
N GLU A 63 15.80 10.38 -1.66
CA GLU A 63 14.76 9.65 -2.38
C GLU A 63 13.93 8.76 -1.45
N GLY A 64 12.65 8.60 -1.80
CA GLY A 64 11.74 7.69 -1.15
C GLY A 64 11.61 7.93 0.35
N ILE A 65 11.87 6.89 1.16
CA ILE A 65 11.71 6.92 2.62
C ILE A 65 12.69 7.86 3.32
N GLN A 66 13.85 8.12 2.73
CA GLN A 66 14.87 8.99 3.31
C GLN A 66 14.36 10.42 3.50
N VAL A 67 13.56 10.91 2.56
CA VAL A 67 12.89 12.23 2.66
C VAL A 67 11.98 12.27 3.87
N THR A 68 11.18 11.22 4.07
CA THR A 68 10.27 11.12 5.20
C THR A 68 11.03 11.06 6.53
N GLN A 69 12.07 10.21 6.63
CA GLN A 69 12.90 10.10 7.82
C GLN A 69 13.55 11.44 8.19
N ALA A 70 14.18 12.12 7.24
CA ALA A 70 14.79 13.41 7.45
C ALA A 70 13.79 14.48 7.89
N SER A 71 12.58 14.48 7.32
CA SER A 71 11.52 15.40 7.70
C SER A 71 11.04 15.16 9.14
N TYR A 72 10.84 13.91 9.54
CA TYR A 72 10.44 13.59 10.91
C TYR A 72 11.55 13.81 11.92
N GLN A 73 12.81 13.55 11.54
CA GLN A 73 13.96 13.85 12.40
C GLN A 73 14.11 15.34 12.65
N SER A 74 13.81 16.20 11.66
CA SER A 74 13.79 17.64 11.85
C SER A 74 12.61 18.14 12.67
N ALA A 75 11.50 17.40 12.71
CA ALA A 75 10.33 17.80 13.47
C ALA A 75 10.44 17.52 14.98
N PHE A 76 11.08 16.41 15.37
CA PHE A 76 11.22 16.05 16.79
C PHE A 76 12.38 15.07 17.02
N PRO A 77 12.96 15.04 18.25
CA PRO A 77 14.02 14.12 18.59
C PRO A 77 13.63 12.67 18.37
N PHE A 78 14.55 11.87 17.80
CA PHE A 78 14.33 10.46 17.44
C PHE A 78 13.29 10.20 16.35
N GLY A 79 12.93 11.21 15.55
CA GLY A 79 11.96 11.08 14.45
C GLY A 79 12.35 10.04 13.42
N ASP A 80 13.63 9.88 13.11
CA ASP A 80 14.21 8.85 12.25
C ASP A 80 13.95 7.43 12.77
N TRP A 81 14.21 7.19 14.07
CA TRP A 81 13.92 5.92 14.75
C TRP A 81 12.43 5.60 14.77
N TYR A 82 11.60 6.60 15.00
CA TYR A 82 10.15 6.47 14.97
C TYR A 82 9.68 5.98 13.61
N ILE A 83 10.13 6.60 12.53
CA ILE A 83 9.79 6.19 11.17
C ILE A 83 10.36 4.81 10.84
N ALA A 84 11.60 4.49 11.26
CA ALA A 84 12.18 3.17 11.02
C ALA A 84 11.36 2.04 11.67
N ILE A 85 10.91 2.23 12.90
CA ILE A 85 10.07 1.24 13.60
C ILE A 85 8.71 1.08 12.92
N ILE A 86 8.04 2.18 12.60
CA ILE A 86 6.75 2.14 11.88
C ILE A 86 6.91 1.44 10.53
N LEU A 87 7.96 1.77 9.78
CA LEU A 87 8.24 1.16 8.49
C LEU A 87 8.49 -0.35 8.62
N ALA A 88 9.20 -0.80 9.65
CA ALA A 88 9.42 -2.22 9.88
C ALA A 88 8.10 -2.97 10.12
N PHE A 89 7.20 -2.44 10.94
CA PHE A 89 5.87 -3.00 11.15
C PHE A 89 5.02 -2.96 9.87
N PHE A 90 5.05 -1.86 9.14
CA PHE A 90 4.31 -1.71 7.90
C PHE A 90 4.79 -2.68 6.82
N ALA A 91 6.11 -2.82 6.65
CA ALA A 91 6.70 -3.79 5.74
C ALA A 91 6.32 -5.23 6.11
N PHE A 92 6.40 -5.58 7.39
CA PHE A 92 6.01 -6.91 7.86
C PHE A 92 4.54 -7.23 7.57
N THR A 93 3.62 -6.32 7.91
CA THR A 93 2.18 -6.50 7.65
C THR A 93 1.88 -6.55 6.16
N THR A 94 2.60 -5.78 5.34
CA THR A 94 2.47 -5.79 3.89
C THR A 94 2.92 -7.13 3.30
N ILE A 95 4.06 -7.67 3.73
CA ILE A 95 4.55 -8.99 3.30
C ILE A 95 3.51 -10.08 3.61
N LEU A 96 2.91 -10.06 4.80
CA LEU A 96 1.87 -11.01 5.19
C LEU A 96 0.60 -10.85 4.35
N GLY A 97 0.13 -9.62 4.15
CA GLY A 97 -1.07 -9.34 3.36
C GLY A 97 -0.92 -9.77 1.90
N TRP A 98 0.20 -9.44 1.27
CA TRP A 98 0.48 -9.82 -0.11
C TRP A 98 0.71 -11.33 -0.27
N SER A 99 1.31 -12.00 0.72
CA SER A 99 1.39 -13.46 0.76
C SER A 99 0.00 -14.09 0.70
N TYR A 100 -0.94 -13.60 1.51
CA TYR A 100 -2.31 -14.09 1.51
C TYR A 100 -3.00 -13.89 0.17
N TYR A 101 -2.81 -12.72 -0.48
CA TYR A 101 -3.38 -12.47 -1.82
C TYR A 101 -2.81 -13.43 -2.87
N GLY A 102 -1.51 -13.66 -2.84
CA GLY A 102 -0.85 -14.61 -3.71
C GLY A 102 -1.32 -16.05 -3.49
N GLU A 103 -1.48 -16.48 -2.23
CA GLU A 103 -2.02 -17.80 -1.91
C GLU A 103 -3.43 -18.00 -2.46
N ARG A 104 -4.31 -17.01 -2.32
CA ARG A 104 -5.67 -17.10 -2.87
C ARG A 104 -5.66 -17.14 -4.40
N ALA A 105 -4.80 -16.37 -5.04
CA ALA A 105 -4.67 -16.38 -6.48
C ALA A 105 -4.13 -17.72 -7.01
N ILE A 106 -3.11 -18.28 -6.38
CA ILE A 106 -2.51 -19.56 -6.81
C ILE A 106 -3.46 -20.75 -6.54
N ALA A 107 -4.19 -20.71 -5.42
CA ALA A 107 -5.22 -21.70 -5.11
C ALA A 107 -6.35 -21.69 -6.14
N PHE A 108 -6.75 -20.51 -6.60
CA PHE A 108 -7.75 -20.35 -7.65
C PHE A 108 -7.28 -20.89 -9.01
N LEU A 109 -6.02 -20.64 -9.37
CA LEU A 109 -5.47 -21.02 -10.68
C LEU A 109 -5.06 -22.50 -10.76
N GLY A 110 -4.50 -23.05 -9.68
CA GLY A 110 -3.86 -24.38 -9.71
C GLY A 110 -4.26 -25.31 -8.55
N GLY A 111 -5.20 -24.89 -7.72
CA GLY A 111 -5.70 -25.67 -6.60
C GLY A 111 -4.88 -25.54 -5.31
N GLU A 112 -5.45 -26.04 -4.22
CA GLU A 112 -4.88 -25.93 -2.85
C GLU A 112 -3.50 -26.61 -2.72
N GLY A 113 -3.16 -27.58 -3.55
CA GLY A 113 -1.87 -28.24 -3.54
C GLY A 113 -0.68 -27.33 -3.86
N LEU A 114 -0.91 -26.20 -4.55
CA LEU A 114 0.13 -25.23 -4.88
C LEU A 114 0.39 -24.19 -3.80
N VAL A 115 -0.42 -24.15 -2.75
CA VAL A 115 -0.28 -23.15 -1.66
C VAL A 115 1.04 -23.32 -0.91
N VAL A 116 1.42 -24.56 -0.57
CA VAL A 116 2.67 -24.84 0.17
C VAL A 116 3.91 -24.50 -0.65
N PRO A 117 4.06 -24.96 -1.89
CA PRO A 117 5.18 -24.55 -2.73
C PRO A 117 5.23 -23.03 -2.95
N PHE A 118 4.07 -22.36 -3.11
CA PHE A 118 4.02 -20.92 -3.21
C PHE A 118 4.56 -20.22 -1.95
N ARG A 119 4.17 -20.67 -0.75
CA ARG A 119 4.69 -20.10 0.52
C ARG A 119 6.21 -20.22 0.61
N LEU A 120 6.76 -21.36 0.25
CA LEU A 120 8.21 -21.57 0.24
C LEU A 120 8.91 -20.63 -0.76
N ALA A 121 8.38 -20.51 -1.97
CA ALA A 121 8.87 -19.58 -2.97
C ALA A 121 8.74 -18.11 -2.50
N TRP A 122 7.63 -17.74 -1.85
CA TRP A 122 7.42 -16.41 -1.31
C TRP A 122 8.48 -16.04 -0.26
N VAL A 123 8.71 -16.91 0.72
CA VAL A 123 9.75 -16.70 1.75
C VAL A 123 11.13 -16.58 1.12
N ALA A 124 11.47 -17.46 0.15
CA ALA A 124 12.74 -17.39 -0.58
C ALA A 124 12.88 -16.07 -1.34
N MET A 125 11.81 -15.59 -2.00
CA MET A 125 11.84 -14.31 -2.73
C MET A 125 11.94 -13.09 -1.81
N VAL A 126 11.32 -13.10 -0.64
CA VAL A 126 11.49 -12.06 0.38
C VAL A 126 12.96 -12.00 0.83
N PHE A 127 13.56 -13.15 1.09
CA PHE A 127 14.97 -13.25 1.44
C PHE A 127 15.89 -12.74 0.33
N VAL A 128 15.71 -13.21 -0.91
CA VAL A 128 16.49 -12.74 -2.08
C VAL A 128 16.29 -11.23 -2.30
N GLY A 129 15.06 -10.73 -2.17
CA GLY A 129 14.74 -9.32 -2.32
C GLY A 129 15.48 -8.41 -1.34
N SER A 130 15.76 -8.90 -0.13
CA SER A 130 16.48 -8.11 0.89
C SER A 130 17.94 -7.79 0.53
N PHE A 131 18.53 -8.52 -0.43
CA PHE A 131 19.90 -8.30 -0.90
C PHE A 131 19.97 -7.54 -2.23
N GLN A 132 18.82 -7.22 -2.84
CA GLN A 132 18.79 -6.54 -4.12
C GLN A 132 18.91 -5.03 -3.96
N GLN A 133 19.39 -4.38 -5.02
CA GLN A 133 19.40 -2.92 -5.09
C GLN A 133 17.97 -2.38 -5.17
N VAL A 134 17.69 -1.33 -4.41
CA VAL A 134 16.35 -0.73 -4.30
C VAL A 134 15.81 -0.30 -5.67
N ASP A 135 16.64 0.29 -6.53
CA ASP A 135 16.26 0.74 -7.87
C ASP A 135 15.75 -0.41 -8.76
N VAL A 136 16.42 -1.57 -8.72
CA VAL A 136 15.99 -2.77 -9.48
C VAL A 136 14.62 -3.24 -9.01
N ILE A 137 14.41 -3.29 -7.69
CA ILE A 137 13.12 -3.70 -7.11
C ILE A 137 12.01 -2.70 -7.49
N TRP A 138 12.27 -1.40 -7.43
CA TRP A 138 11.30 -0.39 -7.84
C TRP A 138 10.90 -0.50 -9.32
N ARG A 139 11.87 -0.70 -10.22
CA ARG A 139 11.58 -0.87 -11.65
C ARG A 139 10.75 -2.12 -11.92
N LEU A 140 11.14 -3.26 -11.35
CA LEU A 140 10.39 -4.52 -11.49
C LEU A 140 8.99 -4.41 -10.88
N GLY A 141 8.88 -3.81 -9.69
CA GLY A 141 7.60 -3.56 -9.03
C GLY A 141 6.69 -2.65 -9.86
N GLY A 142 7.23 -1.61 -10.48
CA GLY A 142 6.48 -0.70 -11.36
C GLY A 142 5.91 -1.42 -12.59
N ILE A 143 6.72 -2.26 -13.25
CA ILE A 143 6.26 -3.06 -14.40
C ILE A 143 5.18 -4.06 -13.99
N ALA A 144 5.39 -4.79 -12.90
CA ALA A 144 4.42 -5.76 -12.39
C ALA A 144 3.10 -5.07 -11.97
N ASN A 145 3.17 -3.91 -11.32
CA ASN A 145 2.00 -3.14 -10.94
C ASN A 145 1.20 -2.64 -12.16
N ALA A 146 1.87 -2.14 -13.20
CA ALA A 146 1.23 -1.74 -14.44
C ALA A 146 0.53 -2.92 -15.13
N ALA A 147 1.19 -4.09 -15.18
CA ALA A 147 0.62 -5.31 -15.76
C ALA A 147 -0.61 -5.81 -14.98
N MET A 148 -0.64 -5.61 -13.65
CA MET A 148 -1.78 -5.94 -12.80
C MET A 148 -2.93 -4.92 -12.92
N ALA A 149 -2.60 -3.64 -13.04
CA ALA A 149 -3.60 -2.56 -13.09
C ALA A 149 -4.44 -2.61 -14.37
N ALA A 150 -3.85 -2.91 -15.53
CA ALA A 150 -4.54 -2.90 -16.82
C ALA A 150 -5.75 -3.86 -16.86
N PRO A 151 -5.61 -5.18 -16.59
CA PRO A 151 -6.75 -6.09 -16.57
C PRO A 151 -7.77 -5.77 -15.47
N HIS A 152 -7.30 -5.23 -14.32
CA HIS A 152 -8.18 -4.81 -13.24
C HIS A 152 -9.10 -3.65 -13.64
N LEU A 153 -8.55 -2.62 -14.28
CA LEU A 153 -9.33 -1.49 -14.79
C LEU A 153 -10.36 -1.92 -15.83
N ILE A 154 -9.99 -2.81 -16.74
CA ILE A 154 -10.90 -3.39 -17.71
C ILE A 154 -12.06 -4.12 -17.01
N ALA A 155 -11.74 -4.97 -16.03
CA ALA A 155 -12.76 -5.69 -15.26
C ALA A 155 -13.70 -4.73 -14.51
N LEU A 156 -13.19 -3.64 -13.91
CA LEU A 156 -14.02 -2.63 -13.25
C LEU A 156 -15.00 -1.95 -14.20
N ILE A 157 -14.58 -1.62 -15.43
CA ILE A 157 -15.46 -1.02 -16.44
C ILE A 157 -16.61 -1.97 -16.77
N PHE A 158 -16.32 -3.24 -17.05
CA PHE A 158 -17.35 -4.24 -17.37
C PHE A 158 -18.27 -4.55 -16.19
N LEU A 159 -17.78 -4.51 -14.95
CA LEU A 159 -18.58 -4.80 -13.76
C LEU A 159 -19.32 -3.58 -13.20
N SER A 160 -19.04 -2.38 -13.68
CA SER A 160 -19.63 -1.13 -13.17
C SER A 160 -21.18 -1.15 -13.17
N GLY A 161 -21.81 -1.68 -14.21
CA GLY A 161 -23.26 -1.83 -14.31
C GLY A 161 -23.83 -2.78 -13.24
N MET A 162 -23.12 -3.85 -12.93
CA MET A 162 -23.52 -4.78 -11.86
C MET A 162 -23.43 -4.12 -10.49
N VAL A 163 -22.36 -3.37 -10.21
CA VAL A 163 -22.19 -2.63 -8.95
C VAL A 163 -23.34 -1.64 -8.77
N PHE A 164 -23.67 -0.87 -9.79
CA PHE A 164 -24.78 0.09 -9.75
C PHE A 164 -26.13 -0.61 -9.45
N LYS A 165 -26.40 -1.73 -10.09
CA LYS A 165 -27.63 -2.52 -9.87
C LYS A 165 -27.75 -3.01 -8.43
N ILE A 166 -26.70 -3.65 -7.91
CA ILE A 166 -26.68 -4.19 -6.54
C ILE A 166 -26.85 -3.07 -5.51
N THR A 167 -26.19 -1.93 -5.70
CA THR A 167 -26.32 -0.77 -4.80
C THR A 167 -27.75 -0.23 -4.80
N LYS A 168 -28.38 -0.09 -5.96
CA LYS A 168 -29.76 0.37 -6.09
C LYS A 168 -30.76 -0.59 -5.42
N GLU A 169 -30.57 -1.90 -5.56
CA GLU A 169 -31.40 -2.92 -4.89
C GLU A 169 -31.24 -2.87 -3.35
N HIS A 170 -30.01 -2.65 -2.87
CA HIS A 170 -29.75 -2.51 -1.44
C HIS A 170 -30.44 -1.26 -0.86
N ASP A 171 -30.31 -0.10 -1.53
CA ASP A 171 -30.95 1.14 -1.11
C ASP A 171 -32.48 1.05 -1.13
N ALA A 172 -33.06 0.33 -2.08
CA ALA A 172 -34.49 0.07 -2.15
C ALA A 172 -34.97 -0.78 -0.96
N LYS A 173 -34.19 -1.80 -0.54
CA LYS A 173 -34.50 -2.64 0.62
C LYS A 173 -34.47 -1.84 1.93
N ILE A 174 -33.50 -0.94 2.10
CA ILE A 174 -33.41 -0.09 3.30
C ILE A 174 -34.59 0.89 3.39
N LYS A 175 -35.09 1.39 2.25
CA LYS A 175 -36.24 2.31 2.24
C LYS A 175 -37.58 1.61 2.46
N ALA A 176 -37.64 0.31 2.27
CA ALA A 176 -38.88 -0.48 2.39
C ALA A 176 -39.07 -1.14 3.77
N GLY A 177 -38.04 -1.18 4.62
CA GLY A 177 -38.06 -1.72 5.99
C GLY A 177 -37.88 -0.66 7.03
#